data_7d190f657f9715e9df44d36bb34a24f8
#
_entry.id   7d190f657f9715e9df44d36bb34a24f8
#
_cell.length_a   1.000
_cell.length_b   1.000
_cell.length_c   1.000
_cell.angle_alpha   90.00
_cell.angle_beta   90.00
_cell.angle_gamma   90.00
#
_symmetry.space_group_name_H-M   'P 1'
#
loop_
_entity.id
_entity.type
_entity.pdbx_description
1 polymer ?
#
loop_
_entity_poly.entity_id
_entity_poly.type
_entity_poly.pdbx_seq_one_letter_code
_entity_poly.pdbx_strand_id
1 'polypeptide(L)'
;MIQDDNDVLEPPINFSTVDEGIFRSGFPQPPNFPFLKTLQLRSIIYLCPEPYPEENLEFLRSQNIQLFQFGIEGKKKASSSAASSIPKQTILEALKVLIDVRNHPVLIHCKRGKHRTGCLVGVLRKFQNWCLASVFEEYQRFAGAKSRTTDLRFIETFDVVGLRDCLYGIIHHYYRLAYYASKKRRLLLYTQAQQDMQTYRHYKP
;
A
#
# COMPACT_ATOMS: atom_id res chain seq x y z
N MET A 1 40.27 7.39 10.65
CA MET A 1 39.25 8.14 9.91
C MET A 1 37.91 7.65 10.40
N ILE A 2 37.27 8.38 11.27
CA ILE A 2 35.88 8.13 11.71
C ILE A 2 35.02 8.68 10.57
N GLN A 3 34.34 7.81 9.80
CA GLN A 3 33.31 8.25 8.88
C GLN A 3 32.20 8.85 9.74
N ASP A 4 31.94 10.13 9.55
CA ASP A 4 30.78 10.82 10.09
C ASP A 4 29.53 10.30 9.33
N ASP A 5 28.94 9.21 9.82
CA ASP A 5 27.70 8.63 9.35
C ASP A 5 26.49 9.49 9.81
N ASN A 6 26.55 10.78 9.58
CA ASN A 6 25.42 11.68 9.80
C ASN A 6 24.69 11.95 8.47
N ASP A 7 24.44 10.87 7.69
CA ASP A 7 23.58 10.98 6.52
C ASP A 7 22.14 11.27 7.00
N VAL A 8 21.78 12.56 6.94
CA VAL A 8 20.42 13.02 7.24
C VAL A 8 19.46 12.38 6.24
N LEU A 9 18.70 11.41 6.72
CA LEU A 9 17.70 10.69 5.91
C LEU A 9 16.54 11.65 5.59
N GLU A 10 16.40 12.03 4.32
CA GLU A 10 15.38 12.95 3.87
C GLU A 10 14.13 12.20 3.39
N PRO A 11 12.97 12.31 4.11
CA PRO A 11 11.72 11.73 3.64
C PRO A 11 11.14 12.49 2.44
N PRO A 12 10.38 11.84 1.55
CA PRO A 12 9.66 12.53 0.49
C PRO A 12 8.66 13.56 1.06
N ILE A 13 8.35 14.60 0.28
CA ILE A 13 7.36 15.61 0.69
C ILE A 13 6.03 14.96 1.12
N ASN A 14 5.37 15.49 2.13
CA ASN A 14 4.12 14.96 2.68
C ASN A 14 4.20 13.48 3.11
N PHE A 15 5.38 13.03 3.50
CA PHE A 15 5.53 11.68 4.05
C PHE A 15 4.82 11.55 5.39
N SER A 16 4.14 10.43 5.58
CA SER A 16 3.56 10.04 6.87
C SER A 16 3.22 8.54 6.87
N THR A 17 3.19 7.98 8.06
CA THR A 17 2.55 6.68 8.30
C THR A 17 1.03 6.82 8.26
N VAL A 18 0.36 5.96 7.52
CA VAL A 18 -1.10 5.84 7.49
C VAL A 18 -1.55 4.78 8.48
N ASP A 19 -0.94 3.60 8.40
CA ASP A 19 -1.21 2.45 9.26
C ASP A 19 0.04 1.59 9.36
N GLU A 20 0.01 0.50 10.13
CA GLU A 20 1.12 -0.44 10.18
C GLU A 20 1.47 -0.96 8.78
N GLY A 21 2.71 -0.72 8.36
CA GLY A 21 3.17 -1.09 7.01
C GLY A 21 2.55 -0.32 5.85
N ILE A 22 1.79 0.75 6.11
CA ILE A 22 1.19 1.61 5.08
C ILE A 22 1.69 3.04 5.24
N PHE A 23 2.34 3.55 4.20
CA PHE A 23 2.91 4.89 4.15
C PHE A 23 2.30 5.71 3.02
N ARG A 24 2.38 7.04 3.16
CA ARG A 24 1.96 8.00 2.13
C ARG A 24 3.02 9.06 1.89
N SER A 25 3.12 9.56 0.66
CA SER A 25 3.99 10.71 0.34
C SER A 25 3.60 11.44 -0.95
N GLY A 26 4.33 12.49 -1.27
CA GLY A 26 4.49 12.98 -2.63
C GLY A 26 5.45 12.09 -3.42
N PHE A 27 5.78 12.52 -4.64
CA PHE A 27 6.65 11.76 -5.53
C PHE A 27 8.08 11.69 -4.96
N PRO A 28 8.63 10.49 -4.69
CA PRO A 28 9.99 10.34 -4.21
C PRO A 28 11.03 10.78 -5.27
N GLN A 29 12.01 11.56 -4.82
CA GLN A 29 13.15 11.97 -5.62
C GLN A 29 14.40 11.17 -5.21
N PRO A 30 15.49 11.13 -6.01
CA PRO A 30 16.72 10.40 -5.67
C PRO A 30 17.27 10.67 -4.27
N PRO A 31 17.29 11.91 -3.75
CA PRO A 31 17.74 12.17 -2.37
C PRO A 31 16.91 11.46 -1.29
N ASN A 32 15.68 11.03 -1.62
CA ASN A 32 14.83 10.30 -0.67
C ASN A 32 15.10 8.78 -0.66
N PHE A 33 15.87 8.23 -1.61
CA PHE A 33 16.08 6.78 -1.71
C PHE A 33 16.74 6.16 -0.47
N PRO A 34 17.74 6.79 0.17
CA PRO A 34 18.30 6.29 1.42
C PRO A 34 17.24 6.14 2.52
N PHE A 35 16.34 7.14 2.66
CA PHE A 35 15.22 7.06 3.58
C PHE A 35 14.25 5.92 3.22
N LEU A 36 13.89 5.78 1.93
CA LEU A 36 12.97 4.72 1.50
C LEU A 36 13.51 3.31 1.74
N LYS A 37 14.83 3.11 1.67
CA LYS A 37 15.47 1.83 2.01
C LYS A 37 15.18 1.42 3.45
N THR A 38 15.14 2.36 4.40
CA THR A 38 14.85 2.06 5.81
C THR A 38 13.45 1.52 6.04
N LEU A 39 12.50 1.84 5.14
CA LEU A 39 11.12 1.37 5.23
C LEU A 39 10.94 -0.09 4.76
N GLN A 40 11.94 -0.66 4.11
CA GLN A 40 11.90 -2.03 3.57
C GLN A 40 10.63 -2.30 2.75
N LEU A 41 10.29 -1.35 1.87
CA LEU A 41 9.07 -1.41 1.08
C LEU A 41 9.03 -2.67 0.21
N ARG A 42 7.88 -3.31 0.18
CA ARG A 42 7.59 -4.39 -0.76
C ARG A 42 6.92 -3.88 -2.02
N SER A 43 6.13 -2.83 -1.88
CA SER A 43 5.44 -2.25 -3.04
C SER A 43 5.25 -0.74 -2.96
N ILE A 44 5.00 -0.16 -4.12
CA ILE A 44 4.59 1.24 -4.28
C ILE A 44 3.29 1.29 -5.09
N ILE A 45 2.31 2.07 -4.62
CA ILE A 45 1.10 2.44 -5.34
C ILE A 45 1.27 3.85 -5.88
N TYR A 46 1.43 3.97 -7.20
CA TYR A 46 1.59 5.22 -7.91
C TYR A 46 0.29 5.65 -8.61
N LEU A 47 -0.22 6.82 -8.23
CA LEU A 47 -1.55 7.28 -8.64
C LEU A 47 -1.54 8.31 -9.79
N CYS A 48 -0.46 8.44 -10.53
CA CYS A 48 -0.37 9.37 -11.65
C CYS A 48 -0.27 8.64 -12.99
N PRO A 49 -0.75 9.26 -14.10
CA PRO A 49 -0.70 8.64 -15.42
C PRO A 49 0.68 8.74 -16.08
N GLU A 50 1.51 9.69 -15.62
CA GLU A 50 2.83 9.90 -16.17
C GLU A 50 3.71 8.67 -15.96
N PRO A 51 4.59 8.30 -16.91
CA PRO A 51 5.53 7.20 -16.75
C PRO A 51 6.40 7.39 -15.50
N TYR A 52 6.73 6.29 -14.86
CA TYR A 52 7.66 6.33 -13.72
C TYR A 52 9.08 6.56 -14.27
N PRO A 53 9.85 7.53 -13.76
CA PRO A 53 11.19 7.85 -14.28
C PRO A 53 12.13 6.66 -14.16
N GLU A 54 13.06 6.52 -15.13
CA GLU A 54 13.97 5.37 -15.19
C GLU A 54 14.84 5.24 -13.94
N GLU A 55 15.38 6.35 -13.42
CA GLU A 55 16.17 6.37 -12.19
C GLU A 55 15.38 5.79 -10.98
N ASN A 56 14.10 6.13 -10.89
CA ASN A 56 13.23 5.56 -9.85
C ASN A 56 12.95 4.06 -10.12
N LEU A 57 12.78 3.64 -11.40
CA LEU A 57 12.60 2.22 -11.73
C LEU A 57 13.85 1.39 -11.40
N GLU A 58 15.04 1.93 -11.63
CA GLU A 58 16.30 1.30 -11.24
C GLU A 58 16.39 1.12 -9.72
N PHE A 59 16.01 2.16 -8.96
CA PHE A 59 15.92 2.05 -7.50
C PHE A 59 14.95 0.93 -7.09
N LEU A 60 13.73 0.87 -7.67
CA LEU A 60 12.75 -0.17 -7.34
C LEU A 60 13.30 -1.58 -7.63
N ARG A 61 13.95 -1.75 -8.80
CA ARG A 61 14.57 -3.04 -9.16
C ARG A 61 15.66 -3.44 -8.16
N SER A 62 16.51 -2.47 -7.78
CA SER A 62 17.63 -2.72 -6.84
C SER A 62 17.14 -3.13 -5.44
N GLN A 63 15.94 -2.70 -5.05
CA GLN A 63 15.33 -3.00 -3.75
C GLN A 63 14.25 -4.10 -3.84
N ASN A 64 14.02 -4.69 -5.03
CA ASN A 64 12.96 -5.67 -5.29
C ASN A 64 11.56 -5.15 -4.89
N ILE A 65 11.28 -3.88 -5.19
CA ILE A 65 10.01 -3.23 -4.89
C ILE A 65 9.07 -3.32 -6.10
N GLN A 66 7.87 -3.84 -5.89
CA GLN A 66 6.85 -3.93 -6.94
C GLN A 66 6.13 -2.59 -7.14
N LEU A 67 6.01 -2.14 -8.38
CA LEU A 67 5.26 -0.94 -8.75
C LEU A 67 3.85 -1.30 -9.23
N PHE A 68 2.84 -0.69 -8.60
CA PHE A 68 1.44 -0.70 -9.05
C PHE A 68 1.06 0.70 -9.51
N GLN A 69 0.94 0.90 -10.81
CA GLN A 69 0.59 2.21 -11.37
C GLN A 69 -0.90 2.29 -11.72
N PHE A 70 -1.58 3.30 -11.17
CA PHE A 70 -2.98 3.62 -11.44
C PHE A 70 -3.07 5.04 -12.01
N GLY A 71 -3.22 5.16 -13.32
CA GLY A 71 -3.17 6.42 -14.06
C GLY A 71 -4.39 7.31 -13.82
N ILE A 72 -4.45 8.00 -12.67
CA ILE A 72 -5.51 8.97 -12.39
C ILE A 72 -5.10 10.35 -12.91
N GLU A 73 -5.88 10.87 -13.88
CA GLU A 73 -5.62 12.20 -14.44
C GLU A 73 -5.74 13.32 -13.40
N GLY A 74 -4.80 14.24 -13.44
CA GLY A 74 -4.87 15.46 -12.64
C GLY A 74 -5.87 16.45 -13.26
N LYS A 75 -6.48 17.34 -12.46
CA LYS A 75 -7.24 18.46 -13.02
C LYS A 75 -6.29 19.35 -13.81
N LYS A 76 -6.35 19.30 -15.16
CA LYS A 76 -5.81 20.34 -16.03
C LYS A 76 -6.64 21.60 -15.80
N LYS A 77 -6.06 22.80 -15.86
CA LYS A 77 -6.81 24.05 -15.84
C LYS A 77 -7.87 23.94 -16.94
N ALA A 78 -9.12 23.75 -16.52
CA ALA A 78 -10.20 23.40 -17.44
C ALA A 78 -10.68 24.62 -18.23
N SER A 79 -10.63 24.49 -19.54
CA SER A 79 -11.61 25.07 -20.43
C SER A 79 -12.61 23.96 -20.74
N SER A 80 -13.64 23.80 -19.97
CA SER A 80 -14.91 23.13 -20.24
C SER A 80 -15.44 22.33 -19.03
N SER A 81 -16.73 22.27 -18.92
CA SER A 81 -17.63 21.91 -17.85
C SER A 81 -17.69 20.43 -17.41
N ALA A 82 -16.73 19.59 -17.76
CA ALA A 82 -16.62 18.23 -17.23
C ALA A 82 -15.55 18.22 -16.13
N ALA A 83 -15.98 18.36 -14.88
CA ALA A 83 -15.12 18.16 -13.71
C ALA A 83 -14.51 16.75 -13.80
N SER A 84 -13.20 16.67 -14.11
CA SER A 84 -12.45 15.42 -14.05
C SER A 84 -12.53 14.89 -12.62
N SER A 85 -13.51 14.04 -12.37
CA SER A 85 -13.67 13.33 -11.10
C SER A 85 -12.67 12.18 -11.07
N ILE A 86 -12.11 11.91 -9.89
CA ILE A 86 -11.27 10.71 -9.67
C ILE A 86 -12.13 9.48 -10.01
N PRO A 87 -11.67 8.57 -10.92
CA PRO A 87 -12.45 7.40 -11.30
C PRO A 87 -12.64 6.46 -10.11
N LYS A 88 -13.89 6.17 -9.74
CA LYS A 88 -14.21 5.28 -8.62
C LYS A 88 -13.59 3.89 -8.80
N GLN A 89 -13.66 3.34 -10.00
CA GLN A 89 -13.13 2.00 -10.31
C GLN A 89 -11.62 1.93 -10.10
N THR A 90 -10.87 2.96 -10.52
CA THR A 90 -9.41 3.00 -10.34
C THR A 90 -9.02 3.07 -8.85
N ILE A 91 -9.77 3.85 -8.05
CA ILE A 91 -9.55 3.87 -6.59
C ILE A 91 -9.91 2.53 -5.95
N LEU A 92 -10.96 1.86 -6.43
CA LEU A 92 -11.33 0.52 -5.96
C LEU A 92 -10.22 -0.49 -6.21
N GLU A 93 -9.63 -0.48 -7.40
CA GLU A 93 -8.52 -1.38 -7.75
C GLU A 93 -7.26 -1.07 -6.95
N ALA A 94 -6.91 0.22 -6.79
CA ALA A 94 -5.80 0.63 -5.94
C ALA A 94 -6.03 0.22 -4.46
N LEU A 95 -7.27 0.33 -3.97
CA LEU A 95 -7.60 -0.08 -2.61
C LEU A 95 -7.48 -1.60 -2.42
N LYS A 96 -7.86 -2.42 -3.41
CA LYS A 96 -7.66 -3.88 -3.35
C LYS A 96 -6.17 -4.24 -3.20
N VAL A 97 -5.29 -3.57 -3.93
CA VAL A 97 -3.84 -3.75 -3.79
C VAL A 97 -3.37 -3.30 -2.41
N LEU A 98 -3.90 -2.17 -1.92
CA LEU A 98 -3.53 -1.58 -0.64
C LEU A 98 -3.92 -2.44 0.56
N ILE A 99 -5.09 -3.06 0.55
CA ILE A 99 -5.57 -3.92 1.66
C ILE A 99 -4.95 -5.33 1.65
N ASP A 100 -4.27 -5.70 0.57
CA ASP A 100 -3.59 -7.00 0.49
C ASP A 100 -2.25 -6.94 1.23
N VAL A 101 -2.21 -7.54 2.40
CA VAL A 101 -1.02 -7.55 3.28
C VAL A 101 0.24 -8.14 2.64
N ARG A 102 0.10 -8.88 1.53
CA ARG A 102 1.25 -9.39 0.76
C ARG A 102 2.06 -8.26 0.13
N ASN A 103 1.43 -7.12 -0.11
CA ASN A 103 2.06 -5.94 -0.69
C ASN A 103 2.71 -5.04 0.36
N HIS A 104 2.54 -5.33 1.66
CA HIS A 104 3.11 -4.52 2.74
C HIS A 104 4.56 -4.89 3.07
N PRO A 105 5.42 -3.95 3.46
CA PRO A 105 5.14 -2.51 3.59
C PRO A 105 4.92 -1.82 2.25
N VAL A 106 3.94 -0.91 2.17
CA VAL A 106 3.51 -0.25 0.94
C VAL A 106 3.55 1.28 1.06
N LEU A 107 4.06 1.95 0.03
CA LEU A 107 4.03 3.41 -0.08
C LEU A 107 3.01 3.85 -1.13
N ILE A 108 2.05 4.68 -0.72
CA ILE A 108 1.07 5.32 -1.62
C ILE A 108 1.56 6.71 -1.98
N HIS A 109 1.70 7.01 -3.27
CA HIS A 109 2.04 8.37 -3.64
C HIS A 109 1.40 8.85 -4.96
N CYS A 110 1.37 10.16 -5.09
CA CYS A 110 1.10 10.87 -6.33
C CYS A 110 2.12 12.01 -6.45
N LYS A 111 1.91 12.98 -7.33
CA LYS A 111 2.89 14.07 -7.51
C LYS A 111 3.22 14.85 -6.21
N ARG A 112 2.22 15.14 -5.37
CA ARG A 112 2.39 15.94 -4.13
C ARG A 112 1.91 15.24 -2.86
N GLY A 113 1.39 14.04 -2.94
CA GLY A 113 0.82 13.33 -1.78
C GLY A 113 -0.47 13.94 -1.20
N LYS A 114 -1.14 14.85 -1.95
CA LYS A 114 -2.28 15.63 -1.46
C LYS A 114 -3.64 15.03 -1.88
N HIS A 115 -3.99 15.17 -3.16
CA HIS A 115 -5.35 14.90 -3.66
C HIS A 115 -5.61 13.42 -3.93
N ARG A 116 -4.96 12.84 -4.96
CA ARG A 116 -5.16 11.43 -5.34
C ARG A 116 -4.81 10.49 -4.18
N THR A 117 -3.65 10.70 -3.56
CA THR A 117 -3.23 9.99 -2.34
C THR A 117 -4.22 10.20 -1.21
N GLY A 118 -4.67 11.45 -0.97
CA GLY A 118 -5.65 11.77 0.06
C GLY A 118 -7.01 11.10 -0.17
N CYS A 119 -7.47 10.98 -1.41
CA CYS A 119 -8.71 10.27 -1.72
C CYS A 119 -8.60 8.76 -1.47
N LEU A 120 -7.50 8.12 -1.87
CA LEU A 120 -7.29 6.70 -1.59
C LEU A 120 -7.21 6.42 -0.08
N VAL A 121 -6.44 7.24 0.66
CA VAL A 121 -6.34 7.13 2.12
C VAL A 121 -7.69 7.40 2.78
N GLY A 122 -8.43 8.42 2.34
CA GLY A 122 -9.76 8.72 2.88
C GLY A 122 -10.75 7.57 2.67
N VAL A 123 -10.72 6.91 1.51
CA VAL A 123 -11.54 5.71 1.26
C VAL A 123 -11.10 4.54 2.14
N LEU A 124 -9.79 4.34 2.36
CA LEU A 124 -9.28 3.34 3.31
C LEU A 124 -9.81 3.60 4.73
N ARG A 125 -9.78 4.85 5.21
CA ARG A 125 -10.30 5.21 6.54
C ARG A 125 -11.81 4.93 6.68
N LYS A 126 -12.59 5.23 5.63
CA LYS A 126 -14.02 4.82 5.59
C LYS A 126 -14.19 3.31 5.66
N PHE A 127 -13.37 2.57 4.94
CA PHE A 127 -13.35 1.10 5.00
C PHE A 127 -13.02 0.59 6.41
N GLN A 128 -12.14 1.29 7.13
CA GLN A 128 -11.81 1.04 8.54
C GLN A 128 -12.87 1.54 9.53
N ASN A 129 -14.03 2.03 9.06
CA ASN A 129 -15.11 2.58 9.87
C ASN A 129 -14.78 3.86 10.65
N TRP A 130 -13.84 4.67 10.19
CA TRP A 130 -13.61 5.98 10.77
C TRP A 130 -14.80 6.90 10.53
N CYS A 131 -15.10 7.78 11.49
CA CYS A 131 -16.12 8.81 11.27
C CYS A 131 -15.68 9.81 10.19
N LEU A 132 -16.63 10.27 9.38
CA LEU A 132 -16.34 11.16 8.25
C LEU A 132 -15.60 12.45 8.65
N ALA A 133 -15.91 12.99 9.83
CA ALA A 133 -15.23 14.19 10.32
C ALA A 133 -13.71 13.96 10.46
N SER A 134 -13.29 12.87 11.07
CA SER A 134 -11.87 12.52 11.21
C SER A 134 -11.20 12.21 9.87
N VAL A 135 -11.92 11.57 8.94
CA VAL A 135 -11.42 11.31 7.57
C VAL A 135 -11.18 12.62 6.83
N PHE A 136 -12.10 13.59 6.95
CA PHE A 136 -11.98 14.89 6.31
C PHE A 136 -10.85 15.72 6.93
N GLU A 137 -10.71 15.67 8.24
CA GLU A 137 -9.61 16.34 8.94
C GLU A 137 -8.25 15.80 8.51
N GLU A 138 -8.09 14.48 8.42
CA GLU A 138 -6.85 13.88 7.88
C GLU A 138 -6.58 14.33 6.45
N TYR A 139 -7.59 14.28 5.56
CA TYR A 139 -7.44 14.76 4.18
C TYR A 139 -7.01 16.23 4.13
N GLN A 140 -7.68 17.11 4.89
CA GLN A 140 -7.43 18.56 4.92
C GLN A 140 -6.03 18.87 5.46
N ARG A 141 -5.57 18.17 6.48
CA ARG A 141 -4.21 18.31 7.04
C ARG A 141 -3.13 18.14 5.96
N PHE A 142 -3.24 17.13 5.11
CA PHE A 142 -2.27 16.88 4.04
C PHE A 142 -2.49 17.78 2.80
N ALA A 143 -3.71 18.12 2.48
CA ALA A 143 -4.02 19.00 1.36
C ALA A 143 -3.67 20.47 1.68
N GLY A 144 -3.80 20.91 2.94
CA GLY A 144 -3.60 22.26 3.42
C GLY A 144 -4.50 23.25 2.67
N ALA A 145 -4.00 24.43 2.38
CA ALA A 145 -4.72 25.45 1.62
C ALA A 145 -5.21 25.02 0.22
N LYS A 146 -4.80 23.82 -0.25
CA LYS A 146 -5.24 23.23 -1.52
C LYS A 146 -6.31 22.16 -1.35
N SER A 147 -6.97 22.10 -0.19
CA SER A 147 -8.12 21.24 0.05
C SER A 147 -9.21 21.47 -1.01
N ARG A 148 -9.90 20.41 -1.43
CA ARG A 148 -10.92 20.44 -2.49
C ARG A 148 -12.21 19.80 -2.00
N THR A 149 -13.30 20.56 -2.06
CA THR A 149 -14.66 20.04 -1.75
C THR A 149 -15.04 18.87 -2.63
N THR A 150 -14.57 18.84 -3.88
CA THR A 150 -14.80 17.70 -4.81
C THR A 150 -14.15 16.41 -4.33
N ASP A 151 -12.97 16.47 -3.69
CA ASP A 151 -12.29 15.30 -3.17
C ASP A 151 -12.97 14.83 -1.87
N LEU A 152 -13.41 15.75 -1.01
CA LEU A 152 -14.20 15.43 0.19
C LEU A 152 -15.53 14.75 -0.20
N ARG A 153 -16.26 15.31 -1.18
CA ARG A 153 -17.49 14.71 -1.70
C ARG A 153 -17.23 13.34 -2.33
N PHE A 154 -16.12 13.16 -3.04
CA PHE A 154 -15.71 11.85 -3.57
C PHE A 154 -15.55 10.83 -2.45
N ILE A 155 -14.80 11.18 -1.39
CA ILE A 155 -14.59 10.33 -0.21
C ILE A 155 -15.93 10.00 0.45
N GLU A 156 -16.77 11.01 0.70
CA GLU A 156 -18.08 10.86 1.32
C GLU A 156 -18.97 9.87 0.56
N THR A 157 -19.08 10.06 -0.76
CA THR A 157 -20.01 9.28 -1.61
C THR A 157 -19.42 7.97 -2.12
N PHE A 158 -18.16 7.64 -1.75
CA PHE A 158 -17.56 6.38 -2.16
C PHE A 158 -18.19 5.21 -1.41
N ASP A 159 -18.75 4.24 -2.14
CA ASP A 159 -19.34 3.05 -1.54
C ASP A 159 -18.24 2.01 -1.21
N VAL A 160 -18.10 1.71 0.07
CA VAL A 160 -17.16 0.71 0.60
C VAL A 160 -17.84 -0.63 0.95
N VAL A 161 -19.18 -0.71 0.85
CA VAL A 161 -19.94 -1.92 1.24
C VAL A 161 -19.58 -3.08 0.33
N GLY A 162 -19.59 -2.87 -0.99
CA GLY A 162 -19.21 -3.91 -1.95
C GLY A 162 -17.77 -4.41 -1.85
N LEU A 163 -16.89 -3.63 -1.20
CA LEU A 163 -15.52 -4.04 -0.89
C LEU A 163 -15.43 -5.05 0.24
N ARG A 164 -16.34 -5.00 1.20
CA ARG A 164 -16.34 -5.93 2.34
C ARG A 164 -16.52 -7.37 1.86
N ASP A 165 -17.40 -7.60 0.91
CA ASP A 165 -17.62 -8.94 0.34
C ASP A 165 -16.38 -9.44 -0.41
N CYS A 166 -15.71 -8.55 -1.17
CA CYS A 166 -14.46 -8.86 -1.83
C CYS A 166 -13.35 -9.18 -0.81
N LEU A 167 -13.26 -8.42 0.28
CA LEU A 167 -12.30 -8.65 1.36
C LEU A 167 -12.55 -9.96 2.09
N TYR A 168 -13.81 -10.27 2.41
CA TYR A 168 -14.16 -11.56 3.02
C TYR A 168 -13.73 -12.71 2.12
N GLY A 169 -13.90 -12.61 0.81
CA GLY A 169 -13.40 -13.59 -0.16
C GLY A 169 -11.87 -13.77 -0.10
N ILE A 170 -11.13 -12.65 -0.07
CA ILE A 170 -9.66 -12.64 0.05
C ILE A 170 -9.22 -13.23 1.38
N ILE A 171 -9.78 -12.77 2.49
CA ILE A 171 -9.48 -13.26 3.84
C ILE A 171 -9.79 -14.75 3.97
N HIS A 172 -10.97 -15.19 3.50
CA HIS A 172 -11.35 -16.60 3.53
C HIS A 172 -10.41 -17.47 2.71
N HIS A 173 -9.98 -16.99 1.53
CA HIS A 173 -9.00 -17.67 0.70
C HIS A 173 -7.64 -17.82 1.41
N TYR A 174 -7.17 -16.76 2.10
CA TYR A 174 -5.93 -16.79 2.89
C TYR A 174 -6.00 -17.75 4.07
N TYR A 175 -7.06 -17.69 4.86
CA TYR A 175 -7.25 -18.63 5.97
C TYR A 175 -7.28 -20.07 5.49
N ARG A 176 -7.91 -20.32 4.34
CA ARG A 176 -7.94 -21.64 3.72
C ARG A 176 -6.55 -22.11 3.29
N LEU A 177 -5.77 -21.25 2.63
CA LEU A 177 -4.39 -21.55 2.23
C LEU A 177 -3.49 -21.77 3.45
N ALA A 178 -3.56 -20.92 4.45
CA ALA A 178 -2.79 -21.04 5.69
C ALA A 178 -3.16 -22.33 6.45
N TYR A 179 -4.44 -22.67 6.50
CA TYR A 179 -4.92 -23.92 7.10
C TYR A 179 -4.35 -25.15 6.38
N TYR A 180 -4.40 -25.18 5.03
CA TYR A 180 -3.86 -26.30 4.26
C TYR A 180 -2.33 -26.39 4.37
N ALA A 181 -1.63 -25.26 4.36
CA ALA A 181 -0.18 -25.23 4.57
C ALA A 181 0.21 -25.77 5.96
N SER A 182 -0.51 -25.34 7.00
CA SER A 182 -0.33 -25.85 8.37
C SER A 182 -0.63 -27.35 8.48
N LYS A 183 -1.71 -27.81 7.84
CA LYS A 183 -2.07 -29.24 7.82
C LYS A 183 -1.00 -30.06 7.10
N LYS A 184 -0.51 -29.61 5.94
CA LYS A 184 0.58 -30.26 5.19
C LYS A 184 1.86 -30.34 6.02
N ARG A 185 2.23 -29.25 6.72
CA ARG A 185 3.41 -29.22 7.60
C ARG A 185 3.29 -30.21 8.76
N ARG A 186 2.13 -30.29 9.40
CA ARG A 186 1.89 -31.29 10.47
C ARG A 186 1.98 -32.72 9.95
N LEU A 187 1.45 -33.00 8.74
CA LEU A 187 1.50 -34.31 8.13
C LEU A 187 2.96 -34.71 7.84
N LEU A 188 3.77 -33.81 7.30
CA LEU A 188 5.19 -34.05 7.04
C LEU A 188 5.96 -34.35 8.33
N LEU A 189 5.73 -33.56 9.38
CA LEU A 189 6.37 -33.79 10.69
C LEU A 189 5.95 -35.14 11.31
N TYR A 190 4.69 -35.51 11.17
CA TYR A 190 4.19 -36.81 11.65
C TYR A 190 4.82 -37.97 10.89
N THR A 191 4.93 -37.88 9.56
CA THR A 191 5.58 -38.88 8.71
C THR A 191 7.06 -39.04 9.05
N GLN A 192 7.77 -37.87 9.24
CA GLN A 192 9.18 -37.88 9.63
C GLN A 192 9.38 -38.57 10.99
N ALA A 193 8.56 -38.22 11.99
CA ALA A 193 8.64 -38.84 13.32
C ALA A 193 8.38 -40.36 13.29
N GLN A 194 7.48 -40.84 12.40
CA GLN A 194 7.26 -42.27 12.20
C GLN A 194 8.48 -42.96 11.58
N GLN A 195 9.12 -42.33 10.59
CA GLN A 195 10.33 -42.88 9.97
C GLN A 195 11.48 -42.95 10.96
N ASP A 196 11.67 -41.89 11.75
CA ASP A 196 12.69 -41.83 12.79
C ASP A 196 12.49 -42.91 13.86
N MET A 197 11.23 -43.17 14.27
CA MET A 197 10.91 -44.26 15.21
C MET A 197 11.15 -45.63 14.62
N GLN A 198 10.86 -45.86 13.31
CA GLN A 198 11.16 -47.13 12.66
C GLN A 198 12.67 -47.37 12.56
N THR A 199 13.42 -46.34 12.21
CA THR A 199 14.90 -46.39 12.18
C THR A 199 15.47 -46.75 13.55
N TYR A 200 14.93 -46.11 14.62
CA TYR A 200 15.35 -46.40 16.00
C TYR A 200 15.07 -47.83 16.45
N ARG A 201 13.96 -48.44 15.98
CA ARG A 201 13.63 -49.83 16.28
C ARG A 201 14.59 -50.84 15.62
N HIS A 202 15.18 -50.49 14.49
CA HIS A 202 16.19 -51.33 13.80
C HIS A 202 17.58 -51.27 14.42
N TYR A 203 17.86 -50.24 15.28
CA TYR A 203 19.14 -50.06 15.97
C TYR A 203 19.12 -50.53 17.44
N LYS A 204 18.02 -51.11 17.95
CA LYS A 204 18.04 -51.71 19.28
C LYS A 204 18.61 -53.11 19.17
N PRO A 205 19.73 -53.42 19.91
CA PRO A 205 20.34 -54.75 19.95
C PRO A 205 19.43 -55.75 20.63
#